data_c96ce0ce0ac2c34eee58fb38fc1b8132
#
_entry.id   c96ce0ce0ac2c34eee58fb38fc1b8132
#
_cell.length_a   1.000
_cell.length_b   1.000
_cell.length_c   1.000
_cell.angle_alpha   90.00
_cell.angle_beta   90.00
_cell.angle_gamma   90.00
#
_symmetry.space_group_name_H-M   'P 1'
#
loop_
_entity.id
_entity.type
_entity.pdbx_description
1 polymer ?
#
loop_
_entity_poly.entity_id
_entity_poly.type
_entity_poly.pdbx_seq_one_letter_code
_entity_poly.pdbx_strand_id
1 'polypeptide(L)'
;MISIKVPTVGESITEVTLLKWTKAEGAWVDRDEVIAELESEKATFEVNAEQAGVLFRKANEGDSILIGAILADIDETAAKPAASTAAEENVNVNTTAAASASQAPVTAVPNNIKATPVAAAIIADKKVDTTQIKASGYAGKITKVDVLDALNNPGKIQFAGQELFSRNVRPEKMSNLRKTISRRLVEAKNTTAMLTTFNEVDMTAIMQIRKQFKDKFKEAHGVNLGFMSFFAKACAIALTEWPTVNAFIDGDQLLYHDYADISIAVSTPRGLTVPVIRNVESLSMAEIEKSVVVLAGKARDSKLTTEDLTGGTFTITNGGVFGSLMSTPIINIPQSAILGMHKIQDRPMAVDGEVKILPMMYLALSYDHRIIDGRESVGFLVRVKALLENPSLLLIGKDPVASLLEL
;
A
#
# COMPACT_ATOMS: atom_id res chain seq x y z
N MET A 1 -31.65 27.98 15.33
CA MET A 1 -30.58 27.26 14.64
C MET A 1 -29.38 27.15 15.58
N ILE A 2 -28.85 25.94 15.79
CA ILE A 2 -27.65 25.67 16.58
C ILE A 2 -26.54 25.26 15.62
N SER A 3 -25.36 25.89 15.75
CA SER A 3 -24.19 25.58 14.94
C SER A 3 -23.34 24.50 15.61
N ILE A 4 -23.19 23.35 14.96
CA ILE A 4 -22.33 22.27 15.40
C ILE A 4 -20.92 22.57 14.95
N LYS A 5 -19.98 22.61 15.91
CA LYS A 5 -18.56 22.87 15.67
C LYS A 5 -17.77 21.58 15.72
N VAL A 6 -16.67 21.56 14.99
CA VAL A 6 -15.69 20.47 15.07
C VAL A 6 -15.13 20.40 16.48
N PRO A 7 -15.29 19.26 17.20
CA PRO A 7 -14.82 19.13 18.58
C PRO A 7 -13.29 19.12 18.67
N THR A 8 -12.75 19.50 19.82
CA THR A 8 -11.32 19.40 20.13
C THR A 8 -10.93 17.95 20.35
N VAL A 9 -9.99 17.44 19.56
CA VAL A 9 -9.53 16.04 19.58
C VAL A 9 -8.03 15.99 19.83
N GLY A 10 -7.63 16.19 21.11
CA GLY A 10 -6.21 16.15 21.53
C GLY A 10 -5.45 17.48 21.38
N GLU A 11 -4.36 17.62 22.15
CA GLU A 11 -3.63 18.90 22.31
C GLU A 11 -2.80 19.36 21.08
N SER A 12 -2.66 18.51 20.03
CA SER A 12 -1.76 18.81 18.89
C SER A 12 -2.46 18.83 17.53
N ILE A 13 -3.78 18.65 17.46
CA ILE A 13 -4.50 18.55 16.20
C ILE A 13 -5.11 19.91 15.89
N THR A 14 -4.77 20.48 14.74
CA THR A 14 -5.26 21.79 14.29
C THR A 14 -6.35 21.69 13.22
N GLU A 15 -6.38 20.60 12.46
CA GLU A 15 -7.37 20.36 11.40
C GLU A 15 -7.81 18.90 11.34
N VAL A 16 -9.02 18.65 10.84
CA VAL A 16 -9.61 17.34 10.62
C VAL A 16 -10.22 17.29 9.22
N THR A 17 -10.35 16.11 8.64
CA THR A 17 -10.99 15.93 7.34
C THR A 17 -12.35 15.29 7.52
N LEU A 18 -13.38 15.83 6.89
CA LEU A 18 -14.70 15.24 6.83
C LEU A 18 -14.66 14.02 5.91
N LEU A 19 -14.78 12.81 6.47
CA LEU A 19 -14.80 11.57 5.69
C LEU A 19 -16.14 11.38 4.99
N LYS A 20 -17.22 11.45 5.77
CA LYS A 20 -18.55 11.10 5.28
C LYS A 20 -19.62 11.78 6.11
N TRP A 21 -20.71 12.15 5.44
CA TRP A 21 -21.97 12.48 6.09
C TRP A 21 -22.83 11.22 6.27
N THR A 22 -23.30 10.97 7.48
CA THR A 22 -24.22 9.85 7.74
C THR A 22 -25.68 10.21 7.43
N LYS A 23 -26.01 11.51 7.39
CA LYS A 23 -27.34 12.04 7.08
C LYS A 23 -27.30 12.95 5.87
N ALA A 24 -28.38 12.94 5.06
CA ALA A 24 -28.50 13.80 3.88
C ALA A 24 -28.73 15.26 4.26
N GLU A 25 -28.42 16.19 3.33
CA GLU A 25 -28.80 17.61 3.45
C GLU A 25 -30.31 17.74 3.63
N GLY A 26 -30.74 18.54 4.60
CA GLY A 26 -32.16 18.74 4.91
C GLY A 26 -32.85 17.57 5.63
N ALA A 27 -32.11 16.53 6.00
CA ALA A 27 -32.68 15.41 6.76
C ALA A 27 -32.91 15.78 8.23
N TRP A 28 -33.94 15.19 8.82
CA TRP A 28 -34.16 15.26 10.26
C TRP A 28 -33.15 14.40 11.00
N VAL A 29 -32.58 14.93 12.08
CA VAL A 29 -31.68 14.23 13.01
C VAL A 29 -32.26 14.29 14.43
N ASP A 30 -32.15 13.21 15.15
CA ASP A 30 -32.50 13.18 16.57
C ASP A 30 -31.27 13.58 17.43
N ARG A 31 -31.48 13.99 18.64
CA ARG A 31 -30.41 14.34 19.58
C ARG A 31 -29.48 13.15 19.79
N ASP A 32 -28.17 13.39 19.87
CA ASP A 32 -27.10 12.40 20.02
C ASP A 32 -26.96 11.45 18.82
N GLU A 33 -27.67 11.67 17.72
CA GLU A 33 -27.51 10.89 16.49
C GLU A 33 -26.25 11.28 15.74
N VAL A 34 -25.51 10.28 15.22
CA VAL A 34 -24.29 10.51 14.43
C VAL A 34 -24.65 11.18 13.12
N ILE A 35 -24.06 12.35 12.86
CA ILE A 35 -24.30 13.15 11.64
C ILE A 35 -23.15 13.12 10.66
N ALA A 36 -21.91 12.96 11.13
CA ALA A 36 -20.72 12.96 10.30
C ALA A 36 -19.59 12.14 10.94
N GLU A 37 -18.72 11.60 10.08
CA GLU A 37 -17.46 10.97 10.46
C GLU A 37 -16.30 11.88 10.06
N LEU A 38 -15.42 12.21 11.02
CA LEU A 38 -14.24 13.02 10.82
C LEU A 38 -12.98 12.18 11.03
N GLU A 39 -11.95 12.45 10.24
CA GLU A 39 -10.62 11.83 10.36
C GLU A 39 -9.60 12.88 10.80
N SER A 40 -8.89 12.58 11.87
CA SER A 40 -7.70 13.29 12.28
C SER A 40 -6.43 12.54 11.82
N GLU A 41 -5.25 13.11 12.05
CA GLU A 41 -3.96 12.45 11.76
C GLU A 41 -3.81 11.09 12.51
N LYS A 42 -4.51 10.91 13.64
CA LYS A 42 -4.31 9.76 14.55
C LYS A 42 -5.52 8.85 14.65
N ALA A 43 -6.74 9.35 14.45
CA ALA A 43 -7.97 8.57 14.66
C ALA A 43 -9.15 9.13 13.86
N THR A 44 -10.11 8.26 13.58
CA THR A 44 -11.46 8.63 13.12
C THR A 44 -12.40 8.77 14.32
N PHE A 45 -13.28 9.75 14.30
CA PHE A 45 -14.28 9.96 15.34
C PHE A 45 -15.59 10.47 14.72
N GLU A 46 -16.66 10.22 15.42
CA GLU A 46 -18.01 10.57 15.01
C GLU A 46 -18.42 11.90 15.64
N VAL A 47 -19.18 12.69 14.89
CA VAL A 47 -19.81 13.92 15.40
C VAL A 47 -21.29 13.67 15.50
N ASN A 48 -21.84 13.93 16.70
CA ASN A 48 -23.25 13.73 17.00
C ASN A 48 -23.99 15.07 16.97
N ALA A 49 -25.30 15.00 16.70
CA ALA A 49 -26.19 16.14 16.78
C ALA A 49 -26.39 16.55 18.24
N GLU A 50 -26.12 17.81 18.60
CA GLU A 50 -26.35 18.31 19.98
C GLU A 50 -27.82 18.46 20.30
N GLN A 51 -28.68 18.68 19.29
CA GLN A 51 -30.14 18.82 19.40
C GLN A 51 -30.83 18.18 18.20
N ALA A 52 -32.12 17.84 18.38
CA ALA A 52 -32.94 17.34 17.28
C ALA A 52 -33.40 18.48 16.36
N GLY A 53 -33.42 18.25 15.05
CA GLY A 53 -33.84 19.25 14.06
C GLY A 53 -33.47 18.87 12.64
N VAL A 54 -33.60 19.81 11.70
CA VAL A 54 -33.21 19.64 10.29
C VAL A 54 -31.77 20.05 10.11
N LEU A 55 -30.97 19.14 9.51
CA LEU A 55 -29.52 19.31 9.30
C LEU A 55 -29.22 20.14 8.04
N PHE A 56 -28.42 21.19 8.20
CA PHE A 56 -27.83 21.98 7.11
C PHE A 56 -26.32 21.85 7.11
N ARG A 57 -25.76 21.24 6.08
CA ARG A 57 -24.33 20.99 5.94
C ARG A 57 -23.57 22.26 5.52
N LYS A 58 -22.39 22.52 6.10
CA LYS A 58 -21.52 23.67 5.76
C LYS A 58 -20.22 23.25 5.11
N ALA A 59 -19.93 21.95 5.08
CA ALA A 59 -18.73 21.40 4.49
C ALA A 59 -19.07 20.21 3.58
N ASN A 60 -18.21 19.95 2.60
CA ASN A 60 -18.32 18.79 1.71
C ASN A 60 -17.43 17.65 2.17
N GLU A 61 -17.81 16.42 1.83
CA GLU A 61 -16.98 15.25 2.07
C GLU A 61 -15.60 15.44 1.41
N GLY A 62 -14.54 15.17 2.18
CA GLY A 62 -13.14 15.37 1.78
C GLY A 62 -12.58 16.79 2.06
N ASP A 63 -13.35 17.70 2.67
CA ASP A 63 -12.83 19.02 3.09
C ASP A 63 -12.03 18.91 4.39
N SER A 64 -10.89 19.63 4.46
CA SER A 64 -10.14 19.83 5.71
C SER A 64 -10.72 21.03 6.45
N ILE A 65 -11.10 20.80 7.71
CA ILE A 65 -11.81 21.77 8.55
C ILE A 65 -10.99 22.01 9.82
N LEU A 66 -10.83 23.27 10.18
CA LEU A 66 -10.13 23.63 11.42
C LEU A 66 -10.97 23.24 12.64
N ILE A 67 -10.31 22.83 13.72
CA ILE A 67 -10.96 22.60 15.02
C ILE A 67 -11.67 23.88 15.46
N GLY A 68 -12.92 23.73 15.93
CA GLY A 68 -13.79 24.83 16.33
C GLY A 68 -14.52 25.53 15.20
N ALA A 69 -14.24 25.22 13.92
CA ALA A 69 -15.03 25.72 12.79
C ALA A 69 -16.42 25.08 12.73
N ILE A 70 -17.38 25.76 12.10
CA ILE A 70 -18.76 25.27 11.98
C ILE A 70 -18.81 24.18 10.93
N LEU A 71 -19.28 23.00 11.31
CA LEU A 71 -19.47 21.82 10.47
C LEU A 71 -20.85 21.79 9.83
N ALA A 72 -21.87 22.07 10.64
CA ALA A 72 -23.28 22.07 10.24
C ALA A 72 -24.12 23.00 11.12
N ASP A 73 -25.29 23.39 10.65
CA ASP A 73 -26.33 24.05 11.44
C ASP A 73 -27.53 23.10 11.58
N ILE A 74 -28.19 23.11 12.75
CA ILE A 74 -29.42 22.37 12.99
C ILE A 74 -30.55 23.38 13.27
N ASP A 75 -31.65 23.24 12.53
CA ASP A 75 -32.85 24.03 12.76
C ASP A 75 -33.84 23.27 13.66
N GLU A 76 -33.93 23.70 14.92
CA GLU A 76 -34.79 23.13 15.93
C GLU A 76 -36.28 23.54 15.73
N THR A 77 -36.55 24.58 14.97
CA THR A 77 -37.91 25.11 14.80
C THR A 77 -38.72 24.31 13.76
N ALA A 78 -38.11 23.45 12.99
CA ALA A 78 -38.74 22.58 12.02
C ALA A 78 -39.53 21.47 12.75
N ALA A 79 -40.75 21.19 12.29
CA ALA A 79 -41.56 20.10 12.86
C ALA A 79 -41.01 18.74 12.34
N LYS A 80 -40.90 17.74 13.19
CA LYS A 80 -40.49 16.38 12.84
C LYS A 80 -41.41 15.83 11.75
N PRO A 81 -40.94 15.41 10.56
CA PRO A 81 -41.78 14.80 9.53
C PRO A 81 -42.43 13.54 10.10
N ALA A 82 -43.76 13.41 9.95
CA ALA A 82 -44.46 12.18 10.30
C ALA A 82 -43.92 11.04 9.43
N ALA A 83 -43.56 9.90 10.07
CA ALA A 83 -42.96 8.75 9.43
C ALA A 83 -43.82 8.29 8.21
N SER A 84 -43.35 8.58 7.01
CA SER A 84 -43.77 7.94 5.78
C SER A 84 -42.96 6.66 5.62
N THR A 85 -43.62 5.53 5.75
CA THR A 85 -43.10 4.20 5.38
C THR A 85 -42.80 4.24 3.88
N ALA A 86 -41.51 4.42 3.55
CA ALA A 86 -41.04 4.25 2.18
C ALA A 86 -40.98 2.76 1.87
N ALA A 87 -41.78 2.33 0.94
CA ALA A 87 -41.80 1.00 0.35
C ALA A 87 -40.49 0.71 -0.34
N GLU A 88 -40.01 -0.52 -0.11
CA GLU A 88 -38.94 -1.14 -0.88
C GLU A 88 -39.38 -1.26 -2.36
N GLU A 89 -38.74 -0.51 -3.25
CA GLU A 89 -38.84 -0.78 -4.68
C GLU A 89 -37.97 -1.99 -5.04
N ASN A 90 -38.66 -3.12 -5.19
CA ASN A 90 -38.17 -4.31 -5.86
C ASN A 90 -37.86 -4.02 -7.32
N VAL A 91 -36.59 -3.96 -7.68
CA VAL A 91 -36.16 -4.02 -9.07
C VAL A 91 -36.28 -5.46 -9.56
N ASN A 92 -37.31 -5.72 -10.30
CA ASN A 92 -37.64 -6.97 -10.97
C ASN A 92 -36.72 -7.16 -12.18
N VAL A 93 -35.72 -8.07 -12.05
CA VAL A 93 -34.88 -8.48 -13.18
C VAL A 93 -35.66 -9.53 -13.99
N ASN A 94 -36.20 -9.11 -15.10
CA ASN A 94 -36.85 -10.01 -16.04
C ASN A 94 -35.82 -10.62 -16.97
N THR A 95 -35.43 -11.87 -16.66
CA THR A 95 -34.73 -12.78 -17.56
C THR A 95 -35.69 -13.27 -18.63
N THR A 96 -35.47 -12.90 -19.87
CA THR A 96 -36.11 -13.57 -21.00
C THR A 96 -35.08 -14.32 -21.82
N ALA A 97 -35.41 -15.57 -22.01
CA ALA A 97 -34.63 -16.61 -22.63
C ALA A 97 -34.29 -16.37 -24.09
N ALA A 98 -33.18 -16.92 -24.50
CA ALA A 98 -32.72 -17.06 -25.86
C ALA A 98 -33.69 -17.84 -26.72
N ALA A 99 -33.99 -17.33 -27.91
CA ALA A 99 -34.49 -18.11 -29.02
C ALA A 99 -33.50 -17.97 -30.18
N SER A 100 -32.99 -19.10 -30.59
CA SER A 100 -32.17 -19.33 -31.77
C SER A 100 -33.01 -19.00 -33.02
N ALA A 101 -32.44 -18.19 -33.92
CA ALA A 101 -32.94 -18.03 -35.27
C ALA A 101 -31.80 -17.90 -36.29
N SER A 102 -31.68 -18.94 -37.07
CA SER A 102 -31.38 -19.06 -38.51
C SER A 102 -30.74 -17.89 -39.25
N GLN A 103 -29.63 -18.18 -39.87
CA GLN A 103 -28.93 -17.36 -40.86
C GLN A 103 -29.78 -17.05 -42.07
N ALA A 104 -29.94 -15.76 -42.41
CA ALA A 104 -30.36 -15.26 -43.71
C ALA A 104 -29.31 -14.28 -44.26
N PRO A 105 -29.13 -14.11 -45.57
CA PRO A 105 -27.97 -13.44 -46.14
C PRO A 105 -27.97 -11.96 -45.88
N VAL A 106 -26.80 -11.44 -45.50
CA VAL A 106 -26.55 -10.07 -45.08
C VAL A 106 -26.56 -9.14 -46.30
N THR A 107 -27.67 -8.49 -46.55
CA THR A 107 -27.75 -7.33 -47.46
C THR A 107 -28.74 -6.33 -46.91
N ALA A 108 -28.50 -5.78 -45.72
CA ALA A 108 -29.18 -4.57 -45.29
C ALA A 108 -28.23 -3.77 -44.37
N VAL A 109 -27.65 -2.73 -44.92
CA VAL A 109 -27.08 -1.63 -44.13
C VAL A 109 -28.26 -0.98 -43.40
N PRO A 110 -28.15 -0.74 -42.07
CA PRO A 110 -29.22 -0.03 -41.34
C PRO A 110 -29.51 1.30 -42.02
N ASN A 111 -30.80 1.57 -42.32
CA ASN A 111 -31.28 2.74 -43.09
C ASN A 111 -30.95 4.12 -42.47
N ASN A 112 -30.23 4.13 -41.35
CA ASN A 112 -29.86 5.34 -40.59
C ASN A 112 -28.45 5.87 -40.83
N ILE A 113 -27.63 5.17 -41.66
CA ILE A 113 -26.24 5.58 -41.88
C ILE A 113 -26.18 6.43 -43.15
N LYS A 114 -25.84 7.72 -43.01
CA LYS A 114 -25.52 8.57 -44.13
C LYS A 114 -24.14 8.22 -44.71
N ALA A 115 -24.05 7.22 -45.56
CA ALA A 115 -22.81 6.81 -46.21
C ALA A 115 -22.96 6.85 -47.74
N THR A 116 -21.83 6.98 -48.46
CA THR A 116 -21.82 6.79 -49.89
C THR A 116 -22.00 5.30 -50.25
N PRO A 117 -22.53 4.91 -51.43
CA PRO A 117 -22.78 3.51 -51.74
C PRO A 117 -21.58 2.60 -51.56
N VAL A 118 -20.37 3.07 -51.96
CA VAL A 118 -19.11 2.35 -51.81
C VAL A 118 -18.70 2.22 -50.35
N ALA A 119 -18.89 3.29 -49.55
CA ALA A 119 -18.60 3.25 -48.12
C ALA A 119 -19.53 2.25 -47.41
N ALA A 120 -20.83 2.27 -47.75
CA ALA A 120 -21.83 1.36 -47.20
C ALA A 120 -21.49 -0.12 -47.50
N ALA A 121 -21.05 -0.42 -48.71
CA ALA A 121 -20.60 -1.77 -49.11
C ALA A 121 -19.37 -2.25 -48.27
N ILE A 122 -18.37 -1.39 -48.07
CA ILE A 122 -17.20 -1.72 -47.27
C ILE A 122 -17.55 -1.89 -45.79
N ILE A 123 -18.42 -1.04 -45.24
CA ILE A 123 -18.89 -1.14 -43.84
C ILE A 123 -19.61 -2.47 -43.61
N ALA A 124 -20.47 -2.89 -44.57
CA ALA A 124 -21.18 -4.15 -44.50
C ALA A 124 -20.23 -5.37 -44.63
N ASP A 125 -19.29 -5.33 -45.60
CA ASP A 125 -18.32 -6.41 -45.84
C ASP A 125 -17.33 -6.60 -44.67
N LYS A 126 -16.81 -5.51 -44.15
CA LYS A 126 -15.81 -5.52 -43.06
C LYS A 126 -16.39 -5.41 -41.65
N LYS A 127 -17.71 -5.31 -41.50
CA LYS A 127 -18.44 -5.12 -40.22
C LYS A 127 -17.85 -3.98 -39.37
N VAL A 128 -17.55 -2.84 -40.02
CA VAL A 128 -16.95 -1.69 -39.36
C VAL A 128 -17.99 -0.99 -38.50
N ASP A 129 -17.63 -0.68 -37.23
CA ASP A 129 -18.48 0.11 -36.34
C ASP A 129 -18.56 1.57 -36.84
N THR A 130 -19.74 1.96 -37.31
CA THR A 130 -19.97 3.27 -37.89
C THR A 130 -20.01 4.41 -36.89
N THR A 131 -20.16 4.11 -35.59
CA THR A 131 -20.14 5.12 -34.52
C THR A 131 -18.77 5.74 -34.35
N GLN A 132 -17.73 5.04 -34.76
CA GLN A 132 -16.33 5.47 -34.64
C GLN A 132 -15.77 6.13 -35.90
N ILE A 133 -16.57 6.21 -37.00
CA ILE A 133 -16.12 6.82 -38.25
C ILE A 133 -16.47 8.31 -38.25
N LYS A 134 -15.43 9.17 -38.32
CA LYS A 134 -15.60 10.61 -38.47
C LYS A 134 -15.95 10.92 -39.96
N ALA A 135 -17.21 11.21 -40.23
CA ALA A 135 -17.69 11.53 -41.58
C ALA A 135 -17.07 12.83 -42.12
N SER A 136 -16.36 12.79 -43.25
CA SER A 136 -15.76 13.95 -43.92
C SER A 136 -16.55 14.44 -45.14
N GLY A 137 -17.54 13.69 -45.61
CA GLY A 137 -18.29 14.00 -46.80
C GLY A 137 -19.36 15.09 -46.59
N TYR A 138 -19.85 15.65 -47.73
CA TYR A 138 -20.89 16.68 -47.75
C TYR A 138 -22.15 16.25 -46.97
N ALA A 139 -22.70 17.16 -46.20
CA ALA A 139 -23.83 16.91 -45.29
C ALA A 139 -23.63 15.77 -44.29
N GLY A 140 -22.39 15.52 -43.84
CA GLY A 140 -22.06 14.50 -42.83
C GLY A 140 -22.14 13.07 -43.39
N LYS A 141 -21.95 12.85 -44.69
CA LYS A 141 -21.86 11.50 -45.27
C LYS A 141 -20.49 10.87 -45.05
N ILE A 142 -20.51 9.60 -44.66
CA ILE A 142 -19.31 8.76 -44.57
C ILE A 142 -18.85 8.43 -46.00
N THR A 143 -17.60 8.75 -46.31
CA THR A 143 -16.99 8.48 -47.59
C THR A 143 -16.16 7.18 -47.56
N LYS A 144 -15.77 6.67 -48.75
CA LYS A 144 -14.88 5.52 -48.85
C LYS A 144 -13.55 5.74 -48.08
N VAL A 145 -13.02 6.97 -48.13
CA VAL A 145 -11.77 7.32 -47.43
C VAL A 145 -11.93 7.22 -45.94
N ASP A 146 -13.03 7.74 -45.37
CA ASP A 146 -13.30 7.67 -43.96
C ASP A 146 -13.35 6.23 -43.45
N VAL A 147 -13.93 5.31 -44.21
CA VAL A 147 -14.02 3.90 -43.85
C VAL A 147 -12.64 3.22 -43.95
N LEU A 148 -11.86 3.55 -45.00
CA LEU A 148 -10.51 3.00 -45.15
C LEU A 148 -9.58 3.54 -44.03
N ASP A 149 -9.70 4.81 -43.69
CA ASP A 149 -8.94 5.39 -42.59
C ASP A 149 -9.33 4.74 -41.23
N ALA A 150 -10.60 4.44 -41.03
CA ALA A 150 -11.09 3.71 -39.85
C ALA A 150 -10.58 2.25 -39.83
N LEU A 151 -10.43 1.61 -40.98
CA LEU A 151 -9.88 0.27 -41.10
C LEU A 151 -8.34 0.24 -40.90
N ASN A 152 -7.64 1.25 -41.41
CA ASN A 152 -6.19 1.39 -41.25
C ASN A 152 -5.80 1.89 -39.86
N ASN A 153 -6.69 2.61 -39.20
CA ASN A 153 -6.61 3.01 -37.80
C ASN A 153 -7.81 2.41 -37.06
N PRO A 154 -7.78 1.10 -36.74
CA PRO A 154 -8.87 0.44 -36.05
C PRO A 154 -9.04 1.09 -34.68
N GLY A 155 -10.06 1.91 -34.57
CA GLY A 155 -10.55 2.72 -33.51
C GLY A 155 -9.62 2.99 -32.34
N LYS A 156 -9.63 4.16 -31.80
CA LYS A 156 -8.88 4.48 -30.57
C LYS A 156 -9.11 3.35 -29.56
N ILE A 157 -8.15 2.43 -29.49
CA ILE A 157 -8.23 1.31 -28.54
C ILE A 157 -8.32 1.96 -27.17
N GLN A 158 -9.45 1.74 -26.48
CA GLN A 158 -9.58 2.15 -25.09
C GLN A 158 -8.59 1.34 -24.27
N PHE A 159 -7.59 2.00 -23.71
CA PHE A 159 -6.71 1.38 -22.74
C PHE A 159 -7.28 1.65 -21.35
N ALA A 160 -7.63 0.59 -20.61
CA ALA A 160 -8.25 0.69 -19.28
C ALA A 160 -9.50 1.60 -19.22
N GLY A 161 -10.33 1.58 -20.26
CA GLY A 161 -11.56 2.39 -20.32
C GLY A 161 -11.36 3.86 -20.71
N GLN A 162 -10.15 4.28 -21.05
CA GLN A 162 -9.84 5.65 -21.47
C GLN A 162 -9.53 5.72 -22.97
N GLU A 163 -9.96 6.80 -23.62
CA GLU A 163 -9.59 7.05 -25.02
C GLU A 163 -8.07 7.22 -25.14
N LEU A 164 -7.45 6.49 -26.08
CA LEU A 164 -6.05 6.74 -26.44
C LEU A 164 -5.92 8.17 -26.98
N PHE A 165 -4.76 8.81 -26.68
CA PHE A 165 -4.48 10.22 -26.99
C PHE A 165 -5.36 11.25 -26.26
N SER A 166 -6.20 10.83 -25.30
CA SER A 166 -6.85 11.75 -24.38
C SER A 166 -5.78 12.47 -23.54
N ARG A 167 -5.87 13.79 -23.44
CA ARG A 167 -5.06 14.63 -22.54
C ARG A 167 -5.83 15.02 -21.27
N ASN A 168 -6.78 14.21 -20.88
CA ASN A 168 -7.58 14.46 -19.69
C ASN A 168 -6.71 14.36 -18.44
N VAL A 169 -6.75 15.38 -17.62
CA VAL A 169 -6.11 15.41 -16.29
C VAL A 169 -7.20 15.19 -15.25
N ARG A 170 -6.98 14.25 -14.37
CA ARG A 170 -7.89 13.96 -13.25
C ARG A 170 -7.20 14.33 -11.94
N PRO A 171 -7.45 15.50 -11.37
CA PRO A 171 -6.95 15.87 -10.06
C PRO A 171 -7.67 15.04 -9.00
N GLU A 172 -6.89 14.56 -8.02
CA GLU A 172 -7.37 13.83 -6.85
C GLU A 172 -6.65 14.35 -5.60
N LYS A 173 -7.41 14.65 -4.55
CA LYS A 173 -6.83 15.09 -3.27
C LYS A 173 -6.09 13.92 -2.62
N MET A 174 -4.87 14.16 -2.10
CA MET A 174 -4.17 13.17 -1.29
C MET A 174 -4.90 12.95 0.04
N SER A 175 -5.03 11.67 0.45
CA SER A 175 -5.51 11.33 1.79
C SER A 175 -4.58 11.88 2.87
N ASN A 176 -5.08 12.07 4.10
CA ASN A 176 -4.28 12.54 5.23
C ASN A 176 -3.11 11.61 5.53
N LEU A 177 -3.33 10.30 5.50
CA LEU A 177 -2.25 9.32 5.62
C LEU A 177 -1.16 9.55 4.55
N ARG A 178 -1.53 9.78 3.29
CA ARG A 178 -0.56 10.04 2.22
C ARG A 178 0.21 11.36 2.43
N LYS A 179 -0.46 12.41 2.92
CA LYS A 179 0.18 13.69 3.28
C LYS A 179 1.22 13.50 4.40
N THR A 180 0.85 12.75 5.46
CA THR A 180 1.75 12.45 6.58
C THR A 180 2.94 11.62 6.14
N ILE A 181 2.73 10.57 5.33
CA ILE A 181 3.81 9.76 4.75
C ILE A 181 4.75 10.65 3.91
N SER A 182 4.20 11.51 3.05
CA SER A 182 4.98 12.42 2.21
C SER A 182 5.87 13.34 3.05
N ARG A 183 5.32 13.99 4.09
CA ARG A 183 6.06 14.86 5.01
C ARG A 183 7.20 14.09 5.68
N ARG A 184 6.93 12.92 6.28
CA ARG A 184 7.94 12.11 6.97
C ARG A 184 9.06 11.63 6.05
N LEU A 185 8.74 11.21 4.82
CA LEU A 185 9.75 10.78 3.85
C LEU A 185 10.65 11.94 3.41
N VAL A 186 10.09 13.12 3.17
CA VAL A 186 10.86 14.34 2.83
C VAL A 186 11.73 14.76 4.01
N GLU A 187 11.19 14.74 5.22
CA GLU A 187 11.92 15.04 6.45
C GLU A 187 13.10 14.10 6.62
N ALA A 188 12.89 12.76 6.57
CA ALA A 188 13.95 11.77 6.67
C ALA A 188 15.05 12.00 5.62
N LYS A 189 14.67 12.30 4.37
CA LYS A 189 15.63 12.56 3.29
C LYS A 189 16.46 13.83 3.51
N ASN A 190 15.87 14.88 4.09
CA ASN A 190 16.51 16.18 4.26
C ASN A 190 17.30 16.33 5.58
N THR A 191 16.92 15.55 6.62
CA THR A 191 17.53 15.66 7.95
C THR A 191 18.62 14.61 8.22
N THR A 192 18.86 13.68 7.29
CA THR A 192 19.90 12.66 7.41
C THR A 192 20.96 12.79 6.33
N ALA A 193 22.20 12.41 6.65
CA ALA A 193 23.26 12.20 5.66
C ALA A 193 23.17 10.76 5.13
N MET A 194 22.06 10.48 4.39
CA MET A 194 21.72 9.12 3.99
C MET A 194 22.64 8.57 2.93
N LEU A 195 23.24 7.42 3.21
CA LEU A 195 24.02 6.62 2.28
C LEU A 195 23.46 5.20 2.24
N THR A 196 23.71 4.47 1.15
CA THR A 196 23.30 3.07 1.00
C THR A 196 24.50 2.23 0.58
N THR A 197 24.75 1.15 1.32
CA THR A 197 25.69 0.09 0.92
C THR A 197 24.92 -1.17 0.53
N PHE A 198 25.52 -1.96 -0.35
CA PHE A 198 24.90 -3.16 -0.90
C PHE A 198 25.77 -4.39 -0.67
N ASN A 199 25.12 -5.52 -0.53
CA ASN A 199 25.76 -6.84 -0.58
C ASN A 199 24.79 -7.83 -1.26
N GLU A 200 25.28 -9.00 -1.60
CA GLU A 200 24.47 -10.09 -2.13
C GLU A 200 24.60 -11.31 -1.21
N VAL A 201 23.52 -12.07 -1.10
CA VAL A 201 23.43 -13.25 -0.24
C VAL A 201 22.92 -14.45 -1.03
N ASP A 202 23.58 -15.59 -0.82
CA ASP A 202 23.13 -16.89 -1.30
C ASP A 202 22.00 -17.40 -0.39
N MET A 203 20.82 -17.58 -0.95
CA MET A 203 19.63 -18.02 -0.22
C MET A 203 19.49 -19.55 -0.17
N THR A 204 20.43 -20.31 -0.73
CA THR A 204 20.36 -21.77 -0.88
C THR A 204 20.08 -22.46 0.46
N ALA A 205 20.86 -22.14 1.51
CA ALA A 205 20.72 -22.78 2.82
C ALA A 205 19.34 -22.53 3.45
N ILE A 206 18.86 -21.29 3.43
CA ILE A 206 17.55 -20.94 3.97
C ILE A 206 16.44 -21.61 3.15
N MET A 207 16.53 -21.63 1.82
CA MET A 207 15.55 -22.27 0.97
C MET A 207 15.49 -23.79 1.21
N GLN A 208 16.64 -24.43 1.43
CA GLN A 208 16.72 -25.86 1.77
C GLN A 208 16.07 -26.14 3.13
N ILE A 209 16.39 -25.38 4.17
CA ILE A 209 15.75 -25.50 5.50
C ILE A 209 14.24 -25.34 5.37
N ARG A 210 13.76 -24.30 4.68
CA ARG A 210 12.33 -24.09 4.48
C ARG A 210 11.68 -25.25 3.71
N LYS A 211 12.31 -25.74 2.64
CA LYS A 211 11.80 -26.89 1.88
C LYS A 211 11.68 -28.14 2.74
N GLN A 212 12.65 -28.39 3.60
CA GLN A 212 12.71 -29.60 4.46
C GLN A 212 11.75 -29.53 5.64
N PHE A 213 11.57 -28.37 6.26
CA PHE A 213 10.91 -28.24 7.57
C PHE A 213 9.60 -27.46 7.57
N LYS A 214 9.19 -26.82 6.46
CA LYS A 214 7.99 -25.94 6.42
C LYS A 214 6.72 -26.61 6.96
N ASP A 215 6.50 -27.88 6.61
CA ASP A 215 5.26 -28.59 6.98
C ASP A 215 5.29 -28.99 8.46
N LYS A 216 6.42 -29.54 8.95
CA LYS A 216 6.62 -29.84 10.38
C LYS A 216 6.56 -28.58 11.25
N PHE A 217 7.15 -27.48 10.77
CA PHE A 217 7.11 -26.20 11.48
C PHE A 217 5.68 -25.66 11.58
N LYS A 218 4.92 -25.75 10.50
CA LYS A 218 3.52 -25.35 10.50
C LYS A 218 2.65 -26.22 11.42
N GLU A 219 2.88 -27.52 11.42
CA GLU A 219 2.18 -28.46 12.30
C GLU A 219 2.48 -28.16 13.78
N ALA A 220 3.76 -27.93 14.13
CA ALA A 220 4.18 -27.68 15.50
C ALA A 220 3.78 -26.30 16.03
N HIS A 221 3.80 -25.26 15.18
CA HIS A 221 3.69 -23.87 15.64
C HIS A 221 2.44 -23.13 15.13
N GLY A 222 1.67 -23.72 14.19
CA GLY A 222 0.47 -23.11 13.61
C GLY A 222 0.71 -21.97 12.62
N VAL A 223 1.99 -21.68 12.29
CA VAL A 223 2.39 -20.61 11.36
C VAL A 223 3.36 -21.15 10.31
N ASN A 224 3.39 -20.52 9.13
CA ASN A 224 4.35 -20.91 8.09
C ASN A 224 5.75 -20.41 8.43
N LEU A 225 6.79 -21.19 8.09
CA LEU A 225 8.19 -20.74 8.16
C LEU A 225 8.47 -19.80 6.98
N GLY A 226 8.46 -18.50 7.24
CA GLY A 226 8.74 -17.44 6.27
C GLY A 226 10.24 -17.18 6.10
N PHE A 227 10.57 -16.09 5.41
CA PHE A 227 11.92 -15.54 5.36
C PHE A 227 12.16 -14.54 6.48
N MET A 228 11.07 -13.89 6.96
CA MET A 228 11.21 -12.75 7.87
C MET A 228 11.86 -13.12 9.21
N SER A 229 11.57 -14.31 9.75
CA SER A 229 12.21 -14.77 10.98
C SER A 229 13.72 -14.93 10.85
N PHE A 230 14.21 -15.44 9.71
CA PHE A 230 15.66 -15.54 9.45
C PHE A 230 16.31 -14.15 9.38
N PHE A 231 15.70 -13.23 8.61
CA PHE A 231 16.23 -11.87 8.48
C PHE A 231 16.15 -11.08 9.78
N ALA A 232 15.02 -11.14 10.49
CA ALA A 232 14.86 -10.46 11.76
C ALA A 232 15.87 -10.96 12.80
N LYS A 233 16.04 -12.28 12.91
CA LYS A 233 17.01 -12.87 13.85
C LYS A 233 18.46 -12.53 13.47
N ALA A 234 18.81 -12.60 12.18
CA ALA A 234 20.13 -12.21 11.70
C ALA A 234 20.42 -10.72 11.97
N CYS A 235 19.45 -9.83 11.74
CA CYS A 235 19.58 -8.43 12.07
C CYS A 235 19.72 -8.21 13.58
N ALA A 236 18.91 -8.87 14.41
CA ALA A 236 18.99 -8.72 15.86
C ALA A 236 20.37 -9.10 16.40
N ILE A 237 20.97 -10.21 15.93
CA ILE A 237 22.33 -10.62 16.30
C ILE A 237 23.36 -9.59 15.80
N ALA A 238 23.25 -9.16 14.55
CA ALA A 238 24.18 -8.18 14.00
C ALA A 238 24.09 -6.80 14.69
N LEU A 239 22.90 -6.38 15.15
CA LEU A 239 22.70 -5.12 15.89
C LEU A 239 23.39 -5.13 17.25
N THR A 240 23.51 -6.29 17.92
CA THR A 240 24.28 -6.39 19.18
C THR A 240 25.80 -6.29 18.95
N GLU A 241 26.28 -6.74 17.78
CA GLU A 241 27.70 -6.66 17.41
C GLU A 241 28.09 -5.27 16.85
N TRP A 242 27.11 -4.56 16.26
CA TRP A 242 27.26 -3.25 15.65
C TRP A 242 26.27 -2.23 16.25
N PRO A 243 26.45 -1.82 17.52
CA PRO A 243 25.46 -1.02 18.25
C PRO A 243 25.20 0.38 17.65
N THR A 244 26.16 0.94 16.91
CA THR A 244 25.96 2.21 16.18
C THR A 244 24.84 2.12 15.15
N VAL A 245 24.60 0.94 14.54
CA VAL A 245 23.51 0.72 13.59
C VAL A 245 22.14 0.70 14.28
N ASN A 246 22.12 0.45 15.61
CA ASN A 246 20.92 0.44 16.46
C ASN A 246 20.79 1.71 17.32
N ALA A 247 21.52 2.78 17.01
CA ALA A 247 21.52 4.02 17.77
C ALA A 247 20.68 5.11 17.09
N PHE A 248 20.20 6.09 17.89
CA PHE A 248 19.51 7.29 17.42
C PHE A 248 20.34 8.52 17.73
N ILE A 249 20.07 9.64 16.98
CA ILE A 249 20.57 10.98 17.33
C ILE A 249 19.48 11.68 18.14
N ASP A 250 19.86 12.20 19.32
CA ASP A 250 19.06 13.09 20.13
C ASP A 250 19.88 14.32 20.52
N GLY A 251 19.68 15.42 19.81
CA GLY A 251 20.52 16.61 19.91
C GLY A 251 21.98 16.29 19.62
N ASP A 252 22.84 16.43 20.63
CA ASP A 252 24.29 16.14 20.57
C ASP A 252 24.63 14.76 21.14
N GLN A 253 23.64 13.90 21.43
CA GLN A 253 23.84 12.60 22.04
C GLN A 253 23.49 11.47 21.07
N LEU A 254 24.17 10.32 21.23
CA LEU A 254 23.80 9.07 20.61
C LEU A 254 23.11 8.19 21.65
N LEU A 255 21.87 7.81 21.37
CA LEU A 255 21.08 6.89 22.19
C LEU A 255 21.24 5.48 21.66
N TYR A 256 22.00 4.66 22.37
CA TYR A 256 22.20 3.24 22.07
C TYR A 256 21.07 2.40 22.66
N HIS A 257 20.61 1.39 21.92
CA HIS A 257 19.57 0.46 22.36
C HIS A 257 20.18 -0.92 22.58
N ASP A 258 20.09 -1.45 23.80
CA ASP A 258 20.57 -2.78 24.17
C ASP A 258 19.56 -3.89 23.83
N TYR A 259 18.54 -3.57 23.04
CA TYR A 259 17.49 -4.45 22.54
C TYR A 259 17.24 -4.18 21.06
N ALA A 260 16.63 -5.14 20.37
CA ALA A 260 16.32 -5.02 18.94
C ALA A 260 14.80 -5.06 18.71
N ASP A 261 14.18 -3.88 18.67
CA ASP A 261 12.78 -3.71 18.28
C ASP A 261 12.71 -3.49 16.78
N ILE A 262 12.42 -4.56 16.03
CA ILE A 262 12.51 -4.54 14.57
C ILE A 262 11.15 -4.24 13.95
N SER A 263 11.09 -3.14 13.22
CA SER A 263 9.95 -2.73 12.43
C SER A 263 9.92 -3.46 11.08
N ILE A 264 8.76 -3.98 10.68
CA ILE A 264 8.58 -4.69 9.41
C ILE A 264 7.64 -3.88 8.50
N ALA A 265 8.12 -3.51 7.31
CA ALA A 265 7.30 -2.79 6.34
C ALA A 265 6.20 -3.69 5.75
N VAL A 266 4.94 -3.31 5.94
CA VAL A 266 3.75 -4.03 5.47
C VAL A 266 2.98 -3.15 4.49
N SER A 267 2.76 -3.65 3.28
CA SER A 267 1.91 -3.00 2.29
C SER A 267 0.44 -3.27 2.58
N THR A 268 -0.36 -2.21 2.60
CA THR A 268 -1.81 -2.26 2.78
C THR A 268 -2.52 -1.50 1.66
N PRO A 269 -3.83 -1.70 1.42
CA PRO A 269 -4.59 -0.93 0.44
C PRO A 269 -4.53 0.59 0.69
N ARG A 270 -4.37 1.02 1.95
CA ARG A 270 -4.28 2.44 2.34
C ARG A 270 -2.87 3.02 2.20
N GLY A 271 -1.84 2.18 2.06
CA GLY A 271 -0.43 2.59 1.97
C GLY A 271 0.50 1.67 2.73
N LEU A 272 1.75 2.11 2.92
CA LEU A 272 2.78 1.37 3.66
C LEU A 272 2.68 1.71 5.14
N THR A 273 2.66 0.68 6.00
CA THR A 273 2.75 0.79 7.46
C THR A 273 3.94 -0.01 7.96
N VAL A 274 4.48 0.35 9.12
CA VAL A 274 5.74 -0.22 9.63
C VAL A 274 5.58 -0.63 11.10
N PRO A 275 4.77 -1.68 11.39
CA PRO A 275 4.59 -2.17 12.76
C PRO A 275 5.87 -2.79 13.32
N VAL A 276 5.99 -2.80 14.66
CA VAL A 276 7.18 -3.16 15.42
C VAL A 276 7.02 -4.52 16.09
N ILE A 277 8.02 -5.40 15.90
CA ILE A 277 8.21 -6.62 16.69
C ILE A 277 9.21 -6.32 17.80
N ARG A 278 8.80 -6.50 19.04
CA ARG A 278 9.61 -6.17 20.23
C ARG A 278 10.59 -7.28 20.57
N ASN A 279 11.78 -6.87 21.05
CA ASN A 279 12.80 -7.76 21.62
C ASN A 279 13.11 -8.99 20.74
N VAL A 280 13.34 -8.76 19.45
CA VAL A 280 13.54 -9.84 18.46
C VAL A 280 14.76 -10.72 18.83
N GLU A 281 15.76 -10.16 19.53
CA GLU A 281 16.94 -10.89 20.02
C GLU A 281 16.56 -12.07 20.91
N SER A 282 15.47 -11.96 21.70
CA SER A 282 15.02 -12.98 22.64
C SER A 282 13.93 -13.91 22.09
N LEU A 283 13.31 -13.55 20.96
CA LEU A 283 12.24 -14.35 20.36
C LEU A 283 12.76 -15.57 19.58
N SER A 284 12.02 -16.66 19.62
CA SER A 284 12.19 -17.80 18.71
C SER A 284 11.72 -17.48 17.30
N MET A 285 12.12 -18.28 16.31
CA MET A 285 11.67 -18.15 14.92
C MET A 285 10.14 -18.24 14.80
N ALA A 286 9.50 -19.09 15.59
CA ALA A 286 8.05 -19.26 15.60
C ALA A 286 7.33 -18.03 16.15
N GLU A 287 7.83 -17.41 17.21
CA GLU A 287 7.28 -16.20 17.80
C GLU A 287 7.41 -15.00 16.86
N ILE A 288 8.55 -14.88 16.17
CA ILE A 288 8.74 -13.86 15.14
C ILE A 288 7.72 -14.03 14.02
N GLU A 289 7.55 -15.24 13.45
CA GLU A 289 6.58 -15.48 12.37
C GLU A 289 5.13 -15.25 12.84
N LYS A 290 4.78 -15.63 14.08
CA LYS A 290 3.46 -15.31 14.68
C LYS A 290 3.24 -13.81 14.77
N SER A 291 4.24 -13.06 15.25
CA SER A 291 4.18 -11.61 15.36
C SER A 291 4.00 -10.95 13.98
N VAL A 292 4.73 -11.41 12.95
CA VAL A 292 4.57 -10.94 11.57
C VAL A 292 3.14 -11.17 11.07
N VAL A 293 2.58 -12.36 11.29
CA VAL A 293 1.20 -12.69 10.84
C VAL A 293 0.17 -11.82 11.55
N VAL A 294 0.29 -11.65 12.88
CA VAL A 294 -0.64 -10.84 13.69
C VAL A 294 -0.58 -9.38 13.28
N LEU A 295 0.62 -8.79 13.20
CA LEU A 295 0.80 -7.39 12.86
C LEU A 295 0.40 -7.10 11.40
N ALA A 296 0.71 -8.00 10.46
CA ALA A 296 0.26 -7.87 9.07
C ALA A 296 -1.28 -8.00 8.94
N GLY A 297 -1.92 -8.81 9.78
CA GLY A 297 -3.37 -8.89 9.88
C GLY A 297 -3.98 -7.58 10.37
N LYS A 298 -3.51 -7.08 11.53
CA LYS A 298 -3.92 -5.76 12.06
C LYS A 298 -3.71 -4.63 11.05
N ALA A 299 -2.59 -4.65 10.31
CA ALA A 299 -2.29 -3.65 9.29
C ALA A 299 -3.32 -3.63 8.16
N ARG A 300 -3.66 -4.81 7.61
CA ARG A 300 -4.67 -4.95 6.55
C ARG A 300 -6.06 -4.55 6.99
N ASP A 301 -6.41 -4.89 8.24
CA ASP A 301 -7.70 -4.55 8.85
C ASP A 301 -7.76 -3.09 9.36
N SER A 302 -6.67 -2.30 9.20
CA SER A 302 -6.56 -0.93 9.75
C SER A 302 -6.75 -0.87 11.28
N LYS A 303 -6.30 -1.90 12.02
CA LYS A 303 -6.42 -2.04 13.47
C LYS A 303 -5.09 -1.88 14.23
N LEU A 304 -4.06 -1.35 13.56
CA LEU A 304 -2.78 -1.04 14.22
C LEU A 304 -2.98 0.10 15.22
N THR A 305 -2.46 -0.08 16.41
CA THR A 305 -2.44 0.96 17.47
C THR A 305 -1.18 1.83 17.32
N THR A 306 -1.14 2.94 18.03
CA THR A 306 0.06 3.79 18.10
C THR A 306 1.24 3.00 18.69
N GLU A 307 1.00 2.15 19.68
CA GLU A 307 2.02 1.28 20.27
C GLU A 307 2.60 0.28 19.27
N ASP A 308 1.77 -0.28 18.38
CA ASP A 308 2.24 -1.17 17.31
C ASP A 308 3.18 -0.45 16.32
N LEU A 309 3.14 0.89 16.22
CA LEU A 309 3.82 1.68 15.19
C LEU A 309 4.99 2.54 15.70
N THR A 310 5.20 2.62 17.01
CA THR A 310 6.23 3.51 17.61
C THR A 310 7.30 2.70 18.34
N GLY A 311 8.48 3.30 18.55
CA GLY A 311 9.57 2.75 19.37
C GLY A 311 10.40 1.64 18.70
N GLY A 312 10.21 1.35 17.41
CA GLY A 312 11.13 0.45 16.70
C GLY A 312 12.52 1.05 16.56
N THR A 313 13.56 0.21 16.69
CA THR A 313 14.97 0.66 16.64
C THR A 313 15.62 0.45 15.28
N PHE A 314 15.11 -0.48 14.50
CA PHE A 314 15.60 -0.82 13.16
C PHE A 314 14.43 -1.22 12.25
N THR A 315 14.55 -1.03 10.94
CA THR A 315 13.48 -1.39 9.99
C THR A 315 13.98 -2.40 8.95
N ILE A 316 13.14 -3.40 8.64
CA ILE A 316 13.32 -4.29 7.49
C ILE A 316 12.18 -4.05 6.50
N THR A 317 12.53 -3.82 5.24
CA THR A 317 11.56 -3.67 4.13
C THR A 317 11.83 -4.68 3.03
N ASN A 318 10.77 -5.24 2.43
CA ASN A 318 10.87 -6.24 1.39
C ASN A 318 10.24 -5.75 0.08
N GLY A 319 11.08 -5.22 -0.82
CA GLY A 319 10.71 -4.85 -2.18
C GLY A 319 10.67 -6.04 -3.15
N GLY A 320 11.26 -7.17 -2.78
CA GLY A 320 11.37 -8.36 -3.61
C GLY A 320 10.03 -9.01 -3.94
N VAL A 321 9.04 -8.91 -3.05
CA VAL A 321 7.67 -9.39 -3.27
C VAL A 321 6.98 -8.68 -4.44
N PHE A 322 7.43 -7.47 -4.79
CA PHE A 322 6.96 -6.69 -5.93
C PHE A 322 7.89 -6.81 -7.15
N GLY A 323 8.93 -7.62 -7.06
CA GLY A 323 9.89 -7.87 -8.13
C GLY A 323 11.08 -6.90 -8.19
N SER A 324 11.29 -6.03 -7.18
CA SER A 324 12.44 -5.12 -7.13
C SER A 324 13.74 -5.90 -7.12
N LEU A 325 14.63 -5.60 -8.07
CA LEU A 325 15.98 -6.17 -8.13
C LEU A 325 16.88 -5.54 -7.07
N MET A 326 16.84 -4.23 -6.95
CA MET A 326 17.66 -3.43 -6.03
C MET A 326 17.01 -2.05 -5.85
N SER A 327 17.06 -1.51 -4.63
CA SER A 327 16.57 -0.17 -4.31
C SER A 327 17.34 0.39 -3.12
N THR A 328 17.27 1.70 -2.93
CA THR A 328 17.82 2.44 -1.78
C THR A 328 16.68 2.86 -0.87
N PRO A 329 16.32 2.07 0.17
CA PRO A 329 15.21 2.41 1.05
C PRO A 329 15.48 3.69 1.82
N ILE A 330 14.42 4.47 2.10
CA ILE A 330 14.51 5.67 2.94
C ILE A 330 14.40 5.26 4.40
N ILE A 331 15.25 5.84 5.25
CA ILE A 331 15.28 5.56 6.68
C ILE A 331 13.95 5.97 7.33
N ASN A 332 13.49 5.19 8.30
CA ASN A 332 12.31 5.48 9.11
C ASN A 332 12.75 6.22 10.39
N ILE A 333 12.80 7.57 10.35
CA ILE A 333 13.22 8.37 11.51
C ILE A 333 12.32 8.10 12.74
N PRO A 334 12.91 8.10 13.96
CA PRO A 334 14.27 8.50 14.35
C PRO A 334 15.34 7.41 14.18
N GLN A 335 15.02 6.26 13.60
CA GLN A 335 15.99 5.18 13.37
C GLN A 335 17.13 5.65 12.46
N SER A 336 18.30 5.06 12.62
CA SER A 336 19.50 5.42 11.86
C SER A 336 19.79 4.50 10.68
N ALA A 337 19.08 3.38 10.57
CA ALA A 337 19.29 2.44 9.48
C ALA A 337 18.02 1.65 9.11
N ILE A 338 18.02 1.14 7.89
CA ILE A 338 16.97 0.28 7.31
C ILE A 338 17.59 -0.74 6.37
N LEU A 339 17.18 -2.01 6.50
CA LEU A 339 17.56 -3.09 5.59
C LEU A 339 16.50 -3.29 4.52
N GLY A 340 16.89 -3.22 3.25
CA GLY A 340 16.10 -3.58 2.09
C GLY A 340 16.39 -5.01 1.63
N MET A 341 15.34 -5.82 1.55
CA MET A 341 15.35 -7.14 0.92
C MET A 341 14.80 -7.01 -0.50
N HIS A 342 15.36 -7.82 -1.41
CA HIS A 342 14.99 -7.75 -2.83
C HIS A 342 14.60 -9.11 -3.39
N LYS A 343 14.36 -9.16 -4.70
CA LYS A 343 13.95 -10.39 -5.39
C LYS A 343 15.04 -11.46 -5.31
N ILE A 344 14.66 -12.68 -4.94
CA ILE A 344 15.52 -13.86 -5.12
C ILE A 344 15.52 -14.21 -6.61
N GLN A 345 16.69 -14.35 -7.20
CA GLN A 345 16.88 -14.66 -8.60
C GLN A 345 18.03 -15.62 -8.79
N ASP A 346 17.83 -16.65 -9.60
CA ASP A 346 18.90 -17.56 -9.98
C ASP A 346 19.93 -16.81 -10.82
N ARG A 347 21.21 -16.88 -10.41
CA ARG A 347 22.35 -16.24 -11.07
C ARG A 347 23.54 -17.17 -11.17
N PRO A 348 24.33 -17.06 -12.26
CA PRO A 348 25.63 -17.72 -12.35
C PRO A 348 26.63 -17.02 -11.41
N MET A 349 27.13 -17.77 -10.42
CA MET A 349 28.12 -17.30 -9.46
C MET A 349 29.38 -18.14 -9.55
N ALA A 350 30.54 -17.50 -9.38
CA ALA A 350 31.82 -18.21 -9.28
C ALA A 350 31.98 -18.72 -7.84
N VAL A 351 32.01 -20.04 -7.65
CA VAL A 351 32.19 -20.70 -6.36
C VAL A 351 33.25 -21.76 -6.51
N ASP A 352 34.33 -21.65 -5.75
CA ASP A 352 35.48 -22.58 -5.77
C ASP A 352 36.09 -22.79 -7.18
N GLY A 353 36.07 -21.72 -8.02
CA GLY A 353 36.58 -21.76 -9.38
C GLY A 353 35.61 -22.33 -10.43
N GLU A 354 34.41 -22.73 -10.03
CA GLU A 354 33.35 -23.23 -10.91
C GLU A 354 32.18 -22.23 -11.01
N VAL A 355 31.45 -22.27 -12.12
CA VAL A 355 30.23 -21.50 -12.27
C VAL A 355 29.05 -22.32 -11.77
N LYS A 356 28.40 -21.86 -10.69
CA LYS A 356 27.20 -22.48 -10.13
C LYS A 356 25.99 -21.54 -10.25
N ILE A 357 24.82 -22.10 -10.53
CA ILE A 357 23.58 -21.33 -10.49
C ILE A 357 23.06 -21.33 -9.06
N LEU A 358 22.99 -20.15 -8.44
CA LEU A 358 22.57 -19.95 -7.06
C LEU A 358 21.39 -18.97 -6.96
N PRO A 359 20.45 -19.19 -6.03
CA PRO A 359 19.38 -18.25 -5.74
C PRO A 359 19.90 -17.06 -4.94
N MET A 360 20.27 -15.98 -5.62
CA MET A 360 20.88 -14.79 -5.04
C MET A 360 19.84 -13.71 -4.71
N MET A 361 20.05 -13.01 -3.60
CA MET A 361 19.29 -11.82 -3.22
C MET A 361 20.24 -10.66 -2.98
N TYR A 362 19.90 -9.45 -3.52
CA TYR A 362 20.56 -8.23 -3.09
C TYR A 362 20.01 -7.75 -1.75
N LEU A 363 20.90 -7.31 -0.89
CA LEU A 363 20.62 -6.60 0.34
C LEU A 363 21.11 -5.15 0.21
N ALA A 364 20.30 -4.21 0.68
CA ALA A 364 20.65 -2.80 0.75
C ALA A 364 20.51 -2.32 2.19
N LEU A 365 21.56 -1.76 2.76
CA LEU A 365 21.51 -1.07 4.04
C LEU A 365 21.60 0.43 3.76
N SER A 366 20.49 1.15 3.96
CA SER A 366 20.52 2.61 4.02
C SER A 366 20.71 3.05 5.45
N TYR A 367 21.58 4.04 5.67
CA TYR A 367 21.97 4.47 6.99
C TYR A 367 22.32 5.96 7.03
N ASP A 368 22.27 6.54 8.22
CA ASP A 368 22.67 7.92 8.47
C ASP A 368 24.19 7.97 8.73
N HIS A 369 24.92 8.51 7.76
CA HIS A 369 26.40 8.56 7.81
C HIS A 369 26.94 9.55 8.85
N ARG A 370 26.06 10.28 9.56
CA ARG A 370 26.47 11.13 10.70
C ARG A 370 26.87 10.30 11.93
N ILE A 371 26.36 9.06 12.05
CA ILE A 371 26.64 8.14 13.17
C ILE A 371 27.16 6.78 12.73
N ILE A 372 26.88 6.34 11.51
CA ILE A 372 27.29 5.01 11.03
C ILE A 372 28.32 5.21 9.93
N ASP A 373 29.55 4.81 10.20
CA ASP A 373 30.63 4.86 9.23
C ASP A 373 30.63 3.67 8.27
N GLY A 374 31.48 3.74 7.24
CA GLY A 374 31.63 2.67 6.26
C GLY A 374 32.04 1.33 6.88
N ARG A 375 32.85 1.34 7.94
CA ARG A 375 33.24 0.13 8.66
C ARG A 375 32.04 -0.55 9.31
N GLU A 376 31.21 0.22 10.03
CA GLU A 376 30.06 -0.31 10.75
C GLU A 376 28.97 -0.78 9.76
N SER A 377 28.66 0.02 8.76
CA SER A 377 27.60 -0.30 7.79
C SER A 377 27.95 -1.55 6.96
N VAL A 378 29.18 -1.62 6.45
CA VAL A 378 29.66 -2.79 5.67
C VAL A 378 29.83 -4.00 6.59
N GLY A 379 30.41 -3.82 7.79
CA GLY A 379 30.59 -4.89 8.77
C GLY A 379 29.26 -5.51 9.21
N PHE A 380 28.27 -4.68 9.52
CA PHE A 380 26.89 -5.12 9.81
C PHE A 380 26.31 -5.95 8.65
N LEU A 381 26.39 -5.43 7.41
CA LEU A 381 25.79 -6.10 6.25
C LEU A 381 26.51 -7.42 5.91
N VAL A 382 27.84 -7.47 6.05
CA VAL A 382 28.63 -8.70 5.91
C VAL A 382 28.24 -9.72 6.98
N ARG A 383 28.00 -9.25 8.22
CA ARG A 383 27.57 -10.14 9.30
C ARG A 383 26.17 -10.71 9.05
N VAL A 384 25.22 -9.89 8.64
CA VAL A 384 23.89 -10.35 8.25
C VAL A 384 23.98 -11.39 7.13
N LYS A 385 24.80 -11.14 6.10
CA LYS A 385 25.06 -12.11 5.02
C LYS A 385 25.57 -13.43 5.58
N ALA A 386 26.62 -13.43 6.41
CA ALA A 386 27.20 -14.64 6.98
C ALA A 386 26.18 -15.48 7.77
N LEU A 387 25.32 -14.82 8.56
CA LEU A 387 24.25 -15.46 9.33
C LEU A 387 23.16 -16.07 8.45
N LEU A 388 22.84 -15.44 7.31
CA LEU A 388 21.84 -15.95 6.36
C LEU A 388 22.38 -17.09 5.50
N GLU A 389 23.64 -17.02 5.08
CA GLU A 389 24.31 -18.08 4.30
C GLU A 389 24.65 -19.30 5.17
N ASN A 390 24.85 -19.10 6.47
CA ASN A 390 25.01 -20.17 7.44
C ASN A 390 24.00 -20.05 8.59
N PRO A 391 22.76 -20.50 8.41
CA PRO A 391 21.68 -20.33 9.40
C PRO A 391 21.90 -21.05 10.73
N SER A 392 22.85 -21.98 10.82
CA SER A 392 23.22 -22.62 12.11
C SER A 392 23.79 -21.61 13.10
N LEU A 393 24.45 -20.55 12.63
CA LEU A 393 24.96 -19.44 13.46
C LEU A 393 23.83 -18.65 14.14
N LEU A 394 22.60 -18.70 13.64
CA LEU A 394 21.45 -18.00 14.25
C LEU A 394 21.05 -18.57 15.61
N LEU A 395 21.50 -19.79 15.95
CA LEU A 395 21.18 -20.44 17.21
C LEU A 395 21.76 -19.68 18.41
N ILE A 396 23.05 -19.32 18.34
CA ILE A 396 23.79 -18.68 19.42
C ILE A 396 24.66 -17.50 18.96
N GLY A 397 24.48 -17.01 17.74
CA GLY A 397 25.27 -15.91 17.16
C GLY A 397 26.67 -16.29 16.71
N LYS A 398 27.14 -17.52 16.98
CA LYS A 398 28.48 -18.02 16.60
C LYS A 398 28.41 -19.50 16.21
N ASP A 399 29.52 -20.05 15.74
CA ASP A 399 29.59 -21.46 15.34
C ASP A 399 29.24 -22.38 16.51
N PRO A 400 28.19 -23.23 16.42
CA PRO A 400 27.79 -24.14 17.49
C PRO A 400 28.87 -25.16 17.83
N VAL A 401 29.64 -25.61 16.83
CA VAL A 401 30.74 -26.58 17.06
C VAL A 401 31.92 -25.89 17.74
N ALA A 402 32.33 -24.70 17.29
CA ALA A 402 33.36 -23.92 17.95
C ALA A 402 32.96 -23.58 19.39
N SER A 403 31.68 -23.22 19.61
CA SER A 403 31.16 -22.97 20.96
C SER A 403 31.15 -24.21 21.85
N LEU A 404 30.86 -25.41 21.30
CA LEU A 404 30.93 -26.67 22.02
C LEU A 404 32.37 -27.05 22.39
N LEU A 405 33.34 -26.64 21.55
CA LEU A 405 34.75 -26.89 21.73
C LEU A 405 35.45 -25.77 22.51
N GLU A 406 34.71 -24.74 22.96
CA GLU A 406 35.26 -23.59 23.70
C GLU A 406 36.36 -22.82 22.92
N LEU A 407 36.21 -22.75 21.57
CA LEU A 407 37.11 -22.08 20.64
C LEU A 407 36.67 -20.64 20.29
#